data_fa592c0117430345815c55e24a92e3bd
#
_entry.id   fa592c0117430345815c55e24a92e3bd
#
_cell.length_a   1.000
_cell.length_b   1.000
_cell.length_c   1.000
_cell.angle_alpha   90.00
_cell.angle_beta   90.00
_cell.angle_gamma   90.00
#
_symmetry.space_group_name_H-M   'P 1'
#
loop_
_entity.id
_entity.type
_entity.pdbx_description
1 polymer ?
#
loop_
_entity_poly.entity_id
_entity_poly.type
_entity_poly.pdbx_seq_one_letter_code
_entity_poly.pdbx_strand_id
1 'polypeptide(L)'
;MLNQEKNKFVFMITQIRGRLIEKSPTEVVVDCNGIGYSINISLNTFSKIGSDENIKLYTHLIIKEDSHSLYGFFEKSERSLFRLLISVSGVGASTGRMMLSSLSPNEIVSAIMTENVQVIQSIKGIGLKTSQRVILELKDKVLSLEGSEQQELNLNNESSEAASALEVLGYSQKQTSKILSKIITENPGINV
;
A
#
# COMPACT_ATOMS: atom_id res chain seq x y z
N MET A 1 -12.21 30.49 2.27
CA MET A 1 -12.23 29.18 1.60
C MET A 1 -10.80 28.67 1.60
N LEU A 2 -10.41 27.92 2.62
CA LEU A 2 -9.07 27.36 2.74
C LEU A 2 -9.02 26.07 1.92
N ASN A 3 -8.20 26.08 0.87
CA ASN A 3 -7.84 24.92 0.07
C ASN A 3 -7.34 23.83 1.00
N GLN A 4 -8.06 22.72 1.11
CA GLN A 4 -7.51 21.47 1.63
C GLN A 4 -6.50 20.97 0.58
N GLU A 5 -5.25 21.38 0.71
CA GLU A 5 -4.15 20.69 0.07
C GLU A 5 -4.20 19.23 0.54
N LYS A 6 -4.61 18.34 -0.37
CA LYS A 6 -4.47 16.90 -0.18
C LYS A 6 -3.01 16.66 0.15
N ASN A 7 -2.74 16.28 1.39
CA ASN A 7 -1.41 15.98 1.91
C ASN A 7 -0.82 14.87 1.03
N LYS A 8 -0.08 15.27 0.00
CA LYS A 8 0.58 14.35 -0.92
C LYS A 8 1.75 13.76 -0.14
N PHE A 9 1.55 12.60 0.47
CA PHE A 9 2.61 11.89 1.17
C PHE A 9 3.76 11.65 0.20
N VAL A 10 4.84 12.40 0.35
CA VAL A 10 6.07 12.21 -0.40
C VAL A 10 6.81 11.03 0.23
N PHE A 11 6.76 9.88 -0.43
CA PHE A 11 7.49 8.69 0.01
C PHE A 11 8.92 8.76 -0.53
N MET A 12 9.90 8.98 0.34
CA MET A 12 11.31 9.11 -0.05
C MET A 12 11.92 7.76 -0.43
N ILE A 13 11.70 6.70 0.37
CA ILE A 13 12.21 5.35 0.12
C ILE A 13 11.02 4.44 -0.18
N THR A 14 10.79 4.13 -1.46
CA THR A 14 9.61 3.37 -1.91
C THR A 14 9.88 1.89 -2.12
N GLN A 15 11.12 1.52 -2.33
CA GLN A 15 11.58 0.13 -2.45
C GLN A 15 13.06 0.04 -2.12
N ILE A 16 13.48 -1.14 -1.69
CA ILE A 16 14.89 -1.51 -1.52
C ILE A 16 15.12 -2.82 -2.26
N ARG A 17 16.22 -2.88 -3.02
CA ARG A 17 16.71 -4.11 -3.67
C ARG A 17 18.18 -4.28 -3.35
N GLY A 18 18.55 -5.44 -2.83
CA GLY A 18 19.93 -5.72 -2.46
C GLY A 18 20.10 -7.11 -1.91
N ARG A 19 21.28 -7.36 -1.32
CA ARG A 19 21.63 -8.64 -0.74
C ARG A 19 21.08 -8.76 0.68
N LEU A 20 20.39 -9.87 0.95
CA LEU A 20 19.90 -10.21 2.28
C LEU A 20 21.07 -10.60 3.18
N ILE A 21 21.34 -9.81 4.22
CA ILE A 21 22.45 -10.05 5.18
C ILE A 21 21.95 -10.78 6.42
N GLU A 22 20.81 -10.29 6.96
CA GLU A 22 20.21 -10.87 8.17
C GLU A 22 18.72 -11.04 7.94
N LYS A 23 18.18 -12.14 8.49
CA LYS A 23 16.75 -12.45 8.40
C LYS A 23 16.24 -12.96 9.75
N SER A 24 15.28 -12.26 10.29
CA SER A 24 14.49 -12.65 11.46
C SER A 24 13.00 -12.57 11.16
N PRO A 25 12.12 -13.16 11.98
CA PRO A 25 10.67 -13.11 11.74
C PRO A 25 10.08 -11.70 11.73
N THR A 26 10.77 -10.71 12.31
CA THR A 26 10.27 -9.34 12.48
C THR A 26 11.09 -8.28 11.77
N GLU A 27 12.28 -8.66 11.28
CA GLU A 27 13.25 -7.71 10.73
C GLU A 27 14.20 -8.41 9.75
N VAL A 28 14.62 -7.68 8.73
CA VAL A 28 15.69 -8.08 7.82
C VAL A 28 16.69 -6.94 7.65
N VAL A 29 17.96 -7.30 7.37
CA VAL A 29 18.98 -6.35 6.95
C VAL A 29 19.31 -6.61 5.49
N VAL A 30 19.17 -5.58 4.66
CA VAL A 30 19.45 -5.63 3.22
C VAL A 30 20.61 -4.70 2.90
N ASP A 31 21.69 -5.26 2.34
CA ASP A 31 22.84 -4.51 1.86
C ASP A 31 22.57 -3.98 0.45
N CYS A 32 22.65 -2.68 0.30
CA CYS A 32 22.56 -1.98 -0.98
C CYS A 32 23.88 -1.26 -1.26
N ASN A 33 24.82 -1.95 -1.92
CA ASN A 33 26.14 -1.44 -2.26
C ASN A 33 26.93 -0.90 -1.07
N GLY A 34 26.98 -1.65 0.04
CA GLY A 34 27.73 -1.31 1.24
C GLY A 34 26.94 -0.50 2.29
N ILE A 35 25.66 -0.20 2.03
CA ILE A 35 24.77 0.40 3.01
C ILE A 35 23.75 -0.64 3.47
N GLY A 36 23.80 -1.01 4.75
CA GLY A 36 22.84 -1.93 5.37
C GLY A 36 21.58 -1.19 5.83
N TYR A 37 20.42 -1.60 5.30
CA TYR A 37 19.12 -1.10 5.72
C TYR A 37 18.44 -2.13 6.65
N SER A 38 18.18 -1.74 7.91
CA SER A 38 17.32 -2.49 8.82
C SER A 38 15.86 -2.20 8.48
N ILE A 39 15.08 -3.24 8.21
CA ILE A 39 13.72 -3.15 7.68
C ILE A 39 12.80 -4.02 8.53
N ASN A 40 11.83 -3.41 9.16
CA ASN A 40 10.76 -4.12 9.87
C ASN A 40 9.82 -4.81 8.89
N ILE A 41 9.55 -6.09 9.09
CA ILE A 41 8.67 -6.89 8.23
C ILE A 41 7.56 -7.56 9.02
N SER A 42 6.49 -7.95 8.33
CA SER A 42 5.43 -8.82 8.85
C SER A 42 5.84 -10.29 8.74
N LEU A 43 5.16 -11.18 9.48
CA LEU A 43 5.32 -12.62 9.31
C LEU A 43 4.87 -13.08 7.91
N ASN A 44 3.89 -12.41 7.32
CA ASN A 44 3.46 -12.69 5.94
C ASN A 44 4.60 -12.39 4.94
N THR A 45 5.24 -11.23 5.05
CA THR A 45 6.45 -10.91 4.25
C THR A 45 7.59 -11.89 4.55
N PHE A 46 7.86 -12.21 5.83
CA PHE A 46 8.90 -13.16 6.22
C PHE A 46 8.73 -14.53 5.56
N SER A 47 7.50 -15.04 5.50
CA SER A 47 7.18 -16.34 4.87
C SER A 47 7.40 -16.36 3.37
N LYS A 48 7.25 -15.20 2.71
CA LYS A 48 7.44 -15.04 1.25
C LYS A 48 8.88 -14.77 0.85
N ILE A 49 9.72 -14.25 1.76
CA ILE A 49 11.16 -14.11 1.52
C ILE A 49 11.77 -15.51 1.54
N GLY A 50 12.21 -15.98 0.39
CA GLY A 50 12.87 -17.27 0.23
C GLY A 50 14.29 -17.31 0.82
N SER A 51 15.11 -18.17 0.26
CA SER A 51 16.55 -18.31 0.55
C SER A 51 17.44 -17.53 -0.43
N ASP A 52 16.83 -16.74 -1.31
CA ASP A 52 17.58 -15.98 -2.31
C ASP A 52 18.45 -14.92 -1.64
N GLU A 53 19.71 -14.81 -2.11
CA GLU A 53 20.62 -13.77 -1.63
C GLU A 53 20.13 -12.36 -1.99
N ASN A 54 19.48 -12.19 -3.14
CA ASN A 54 18.99 -10.90 -3.60
C ASN A 54 17.49 -10.80 -3.44
N ILE A 55 17.05 -9.83 -2.66
CA ILE A 55 15.64 -9.59 -2.42
C ILE A 55 15.24 -8.18 -2.85
N LYS A 56 13.97 -8.03 -3.16
CA LYS A 56 13.31 -6.73 -3.37
C LYS A 56 12.15 -6.60 -2.39
N LEU A 57 12.13 -5.51 -1.64
CA LEU A 57 11.03 -5.16 -0.75
C LEU A 57 10.44 -3.80 -1.12
N TYR A 58 9.14 -3.71 -1.14
CA TYR A 58 8.43 -2.44 -1.21
C TYR A 58 8.39 -1.82 0.18
N THR A 59 8.76 -0.54 0.30
CA THR A 59 9.00 0.05 1.60
C THR A 59 8.08 1.22 1.93
N HIS A 60 7.94 1.47 3.21
CA HIS A 60 7.31 2.64 3.80
C HIS A 60 8.20 3.18 4.92
N LEU A 61 8.67 4.40 4.75
CA LEU A 61 9.51 5.10 5.73
C LEU A 61 8.61 5.91 6.66
N ILE A 62 8.84 5.76 7.96
CA ILE A 62 8.21 6.57 9.01
C ILE A 62 9.31 7.37 9.69
N ILE A 63 9.16 8.68 9.68
CA ILE A 63 10.07 9.63 10.30
C ILE A 63 9.38 10.21 11.53
N LYS A 64 10.05 10.13 12.67
CA LYS A 64 9.70 10.80 13.93
C LYS A 64 10.88 11.67 14.36
N GLU A 65 10.67 12.50 15.37
CA GLU A 65 11.72 13.38 15.88
C GLU A 65 12.95 12.62 16.38
N ASP A 66 12.72 11.42 16.94
CA ASP A 66 13.74 10.59 17.61
C ASP A 66 14.10 9.32 16.84
N SER A 67 13.42 9.02 15.73
CA SER A 67 13.62 7.74 15.03
C SER A 67 13.18 7.75 13.58
N HIS A 68 13.92 7.00 12.76
CA HIS A 68 13.55 6.66 11.39
C HIS A 68 13.30 5.16 11.33
N SER A 69 12.10 4.74 11.00
CA SER A 69 11.72 3.32 10.91
C SER A 69 11.31 2.96 9.50
N LEU A 70 11.95 1.95 8.93
CA LEU A 70 11.62 1.43 7.61
C LEU A 70 10.81 0.14 7.76
N TYR A 71 9.68 0.08 7.07
CA TYR A 71 8.80 -1.09 6.98
C TYR A 71 8.87 -1.65 5.57
N GLY A 72 9.04 -2.97 5.45
CA GLY A 72 9.18 -3.65 4.17
C GLY A 72 8.12 -4.71 3.95
N PHE A 73 7.72 -4.86 2.70
CA PHE A 73 6.66 -5.75 2.25
C PHE A 73 7.10 -6.47 0.99
N PHE A 74 6.76 -7.75 0.88
CA PHE A 74 7.10 -8.53 -0.30
C PHE A 74 6.27 -8.10 -1.51
N GLU A 75 5.02 -7.71 -1.30
CA GLU A 75 4.08 -7.29 -2.34
C GLU A 75 3.66 -5.82 -2.18
N LYS A 76 3.34 -5.18 -3.29
CA LYS A 76 2.80 -3.80 -3.29
C LYS A 76 1.46 -3.71 -2.57
N SER A 77 0.59 -4.72 -2.75
CA SER A 77 -0.72 -4.85 -2.10
C SER A 77 -0.61 -4.82 -0.59
N GLU A 78 0.31 -5.62 -0.02
CA GLU A 78 0.56 -5.63 1.42
C GLU A 78 1.00 -4.25 1.93
N ARG A 79 1.91 -3.57 1.20
CA ARG A 79 2.31 -2.20 1.54
C ARG A 79 1.14 -1.22 1.46
N SER A 80 0.29 -1.33 0.43
CA SER A 80 -0.88 -0.46 0.26
C SER A 80 -1.87 -0.66 1.40
N LEU A 81 -2.14 -1.89 1.78
CA LEU A 81 -2.98 -2.20 2.94
C LEU A 81 -2.37 -1.69 4.24
N PHE A 82 -1.05 -1.85 4.45
CA PHE A 82 -0.36 -1.27 5.61
C PHE A 82 -0.59 0.24 5.73
N ARG A 83 -0.45 0.97 4.61
CA ARG A 83 -0.67 2.42 4.56
C ARG A 83 -2.10 2.80 4.92
N LEU A 84 -3.08 2.03 4.47
CA LEU A 84 -4.48 2.21 4.86
C LEU A 84 -4.68 1.95 6.36
N LEU A 85 -4.14 0.86 6.88
CA LEU A 85 -4.26 0.53 8.29
C LEU A 85 -3.70 1.63 9.21
N ILE A 86 -2.51 2.13 8.91
CA ILE A 86 -1.88 3.19 9.73
C ILE A 86 -2.52 4.58 9.52
N SER A 87 -3.38 4.76 8.54
CA SER A 87 -4.17 6.00 8.37
C SER A 87 -5.33 6.08 9.35
N VAL A 88 -5.71 4.96 9.98
CA VAL A 88 -6.79 4.90 10.96
C VAL A 88 -6.30 5.39 12.31
N SER A 89 -7.02 6.33 12.90
CA SER A 89 -6.68 6.83 14.24
C SER A 89 -6.71 5.71 15.29
N GLY A 90 -5.60 5.55 16.00
CA GLY A 90 -5.39 4.47 16.97
C GLY A 90 -4.68 3.23 16.42
N VAL A 91 -4.33 3.22 15.14
CA VAL A 91 -3.50 2.17 14.52
C VAL A 91 -2.12 2.75 14.18
N GLY A 92 -1.14 2.47 15.02
CA GLY A 92 0.26 2.83 14.75
C GLY A 92 0.94 1.82 13.84
N ALA A 93 2.16 2.14 13.38
CA ALA A 93 2.93 1.28 12.49
C ALA A 93 3.20 -0.12 13.06
N SER A 94 3.53 -0.22 14.36
CA SER A 94 3.72 -1.51 15.03
C SER A 94 2.43 -2.32 15.06
N THR A 95 1.28 -1.67 15.27
CA THR A 95 -0.04 -2.31 15.24
C THR A 95 -0.38 -2.78 13.82
N GLY A 96 -0.18 -1.91 12.80
CA GLY A 96 -0.41 -2.29 11.40
C GLY A 96 0.45 -3.48 10.97
N ARG A 97 1.74 -3.51 11.36
CA ARG A 97 2.62 -4.67 11.14
C ARG A 97 2.13 -5.92 11.87
N MET A 98 1.64 -5.78 13.11
CA MET A 98 1.07 -6.89 13.88
C MET A 98 -0.18 -7.46 13.20
N MET A 99 -1.05 -6.61 12.67
CA MET A 99 -2.22 -7.03 11.89
C MET A 99 -1.81 -7.89 10.70
N LEU A 100 -0.86 -7.41 9.89
CA LEU A 100 -0.31 -8.13 8.73
C LEU A 100 0.52 -9.37 9.09
N SER A 101 0.92 -9.52 10.35
CA SER A 101 1.56 -10.72 10.87
C SER A 101 0.58 -11.76 11.38
N SER A 102 -0.60 -11.31 11.83
CA SER A 102 -1.63 -12.18 12.42
C SER A 102 -2.61 -12.72 11.38
N LEU A 103 -2.88 -11.94 10.34
CA LEU A 103 -3.79 -12.26 9.25
C LEU A 103 -3.12 -11.94 7.91
N SER A 104 -3.42 -12.70 6.89
CA SER A 104 -3.02 -12.37 5.52
C SER A 104 -3.72 -11.09 5.04
N PRO A 105 -3.17 -10.37 4.04
CA PRO A 105 -3.84 -9.21 3.46
C PRO A 105 -5.28 -9.49 3.02
N ASN A 106 -5.54 -10.63 2.40
CA ASN A 106 -6.86 -11.03 1.93
C ASN A 106 -7.85 -11.27 3.08
N GLU A 107 -7.41 -11.87 4.19
CA GLU A 107 -8.25 -12.06 5.38
C GLU A 107 -8.62 -10.73 6.02
N ILE A 108 -7.68 -9.77 6.10
CA ILE A 108 -7.97 -8.41 6.61
C ILE A 108 -8.98 -7.70 5.72
N VAL A 109 -8.76 -7.73 4.40
CA VAL A 109 -9.68 -7.15 3.41
C VAL A 109 -11.06 -7.76 3.52
N SER A 110 -11.16 -9.09 3.55
CA SER A 110 -12.42 -9.82 3.70
C SER A 110 -13.14 -9.45 5.02
N ALA A 111 -12.40 -9.37 6.14
CA ALA A 111 -12.98 -8.99 7.42
C ALA A 111 -13.53 -7.55 7.42
N ILE A 112 -12.84 -6.62 6.73
CA ILE A 112 -13.32 -5.25 6.58
C ILE A 112 -14.58 -5.21 5.71
N MET A 113 -14.59 -5.92 4.58
CA MET A 113 -15.71 -5.95 3.64
C MET A 113 -16.97 -6.58 4.22
N THR A 114 -16.78 -7.65 5.00
CA THR A 114 -17.88 -8.36 5.69
C THR A 114 -18.23 -7.76 7.06
N GLU A 115 -17.62 -6.64 7.42
CA GLU A 115 -17.79 -5.96 8.72
C GLU A 115 -17.55 -6.88 9.93
N ASN A 116 -16.65 -7.84 9.80
CA ASN A 116 -16.37 -8.81 10.85
C ASN A 116 -15.43 -8.22 11.93
N VAL A 117 -16.05 -7.50 12.87
CA VAL A 117 -15.35 -6.88 14.00
C VAL A 117 -14.55 -7.89 14.82
N GLN A 118 -15.09 -9.11 15.00
CA GLN A 118 -14.48 -10.13 15.86
C GLN A 118 -13.12 -10.60 15.31
N VAL A 119 -12.99 -10.76 14.00
CA VAL A 119 -11.73 -11.15 13.35
C VAL A 119 -10.66 -10.08 13.57
N ILE A 120 -10.99 -8.80 13.37
CA ILE A 120 -10.03 -7.71 13.59
C ILE A 120 -9.71 -7.56 15.08
N GLN A 121 -10.67 -7.74 15.97
CA GLN A 121 -10.47 -7.65 17.42
C GLN A 121 -9.65 -8.84 17.98
N SER A 122 -9.62 -9.99 17.33
CA SER A 122 -8.82 -11.14 17.75
C SER A 122 -7.30 -10.87 17.67
N ILE A 123 -6.90 -9.84 16.93
CA ILE A 123 -5.50 -9.47 16.77
C ILE A 123 -5.01 -8.81 18.08
N LYS A 124 -3.89 -9.31 18.60
CA LYS A 124 -3.31 -8.81 19.84
C LYS A 124 -3.06 -7.30 19.79
N GLY A 125 -3.56 -6.58 20.78
CA GLY A 125 -3.39 -5.13 20.91
C GLY A 125 -4.46 -4.30 20.19
N ILE A 126 -5.47 -4.93 19.58
CA ILE A 126 -6.61 -4.25 18.98
C ILE A 126 -7.86 -4.44 19.84
N GLY A 127 -8.38 -3.32 20.38
CA GLY A 127 -9.61 -3.32 21.14
C GLY A 127 -10.84 -3.12 20.26
N LEU A 128 -12.03 -3.35 20.84
CA LEU A 128 -13.32 -3.21 20.16
C LEU A 128 -13.49 -1.86 19.44
N LYS A 129 -13.14 -0.76 20.08
CA LYS A 129 -13.27 0.59 19.49
C LYS A 129 -12.35 0.77 18.26
N THR A 130 -11.15 0.22 18.31
CA THR A 130 -10.19 0.31 17.20
C THR A 130 -10.63 -0.59 16.04
N SER A 131 -11.11 -1.82 16.31
CA SER A 131 -11.61 -2.72 15.27
C SER A 131 -12.83 -2.16 14.53
N GLN A 132 -13.79 -1.59 15.26
CA GLN A 132 -14.93 -0.90 14.66
C GLN A 132 -14.51 0.29 13.79
N ARG A 133 -13.53 1.08 14.26
CA ARG A 133 -13.01 2.22 13.50
C ARG A 133 -12.28 1.78 12.23
N VAL A 134 -11.45 0.73 12.31
CA VAL A 134 -10.77 0.16 11.13
C VAL A 134 -11.80 -0.21 10.06
N ILE A 135 -12.86 -0.91 10.42
CA ILE A 135 -13.91 -1.30 9.48
C ILE A 135 -14.59 -0.08 8.88
N LEU A 136 -15.04 0.85 9.74
CA LEU A 136 -15.79 2.04 9.28
C LEU A 136 -14.98 2.93 8.35
N GLU A 137 -13.70 3.19 8.68
CA GLU A 137 -12.86 4.12 7.91
C GLU A 137 -12.26 3.48 6.65
N LEU A 138 -12.12 2.15 6.61
CA LEU A 138 -11.43 1.48 5.51
C LEU A 138 -12.34 0.76 4.53
N LYS A 139 -13.61 0.51 4.84
CA LYS A 139 -14.53 -0.23 3.96
C LYS A 139 -14.56 0.30 2.53
N ASP A 140 -14.78 1.60 2.36
CA ASP A 140 -14.84 2.23 1.03
C ASP A 140 -13.46 2.31 0.35
N LYS A 141 -12.39 2.47 1.14
CA LYS A 141 -11.02 2.58 0.62
C LYS A 141 -10.46 1.25 0.14
N VAL A 142 -10.83 0.16 0.77
CA VAL A 142 -10.40 -1.20 0.40
C VAL A 142 -11.03 -1.62 -0.93
N LEU A 143 -12.30 -1.28 -1.16
CA LEU A 143 -12.95 -1.48 -2.47
C LEU A 143 -12.18 -0.84 -3.62
N SER A 144 -11.60 0.34 -3.38
CA SER A 144 -10.79 1.03 -4.39
C SER A 144 -9.42 0.37 -4.64
N LEU A 145 -8.87 -0.37 -3.68
CA LEU A 145 -7.63 -1.14 -3.87
C LEU A 145 -7.84 -2.35 -4.76
N GLU A 146 -8.91 -3.11 -4.56
CA GLU A 146 -9.23 -4.28 -5.40
C GLU A 146 -9.48 -3.88 -6.86
N GLY A 147 -10.11 -2.72 -7.07
CA GLY A 147 -10.31 -2.15 -8.40
C GLY A 147 -9.00 -1.76 -9.10
N SER A 148 -7.99 -1.30 -8.35
CA SER A 148 -6.71 -0.89 -8.93
C SER A 148 -5.79 -2.07 -9.25
N GLU A 149 -5.83 -3.17 -8.51
CA GLU A 149 -5.04 -4.38 -8.82
C GLU A 149 -5.59 -5.15 -10.03
N GLN A 150 -6.91 -5.17 -10.21
CA GLN A 150 -7.53 -5.73 -11.43
C GLN A 150 -7.29 -4.84 -12.66
N GLN A 151 -7.08 -3.54 -12.49
CA GLN A 151 -6.71 -2.64 -13.57
C GLN A 151 -5.25 -2.76 -14.00
N GLU A 152 -4.32 -3.15 -13.11
CA GLU A 152 -2.92 -3.44 -13.51
C GLU A 152 -2.80 -4.69 -14.39
N LEU A 153 -3.79 -5.60 -14.38
CA LEU A 153 -3.85 -6.78 -15.24
C LEU A 153 -4.59 -6.57 -16.56
N ASN A 154 -5.35 -5.48 -16.68
CA ASN A 154 -6.02 -5.10 -17.92
C ASN A 154 -5.21 -4.03 -18.65
N LEU A 155 -4.78 -4.34 -19.86
CA LEU A 155 -3.99 -3.57 -20.82
C LEU A 155 -4.58 -2.21 -21.26
N ASN A 156 -5.33 -1.52 -20.39
CA ASN A 156 -5.89 -0.19 -20.63
C ASN A 156 -5.28 0.90 -19.72
N ASN A 157 -4.03 0.69 -19.26
CA ASN A 157 -3.33 1.65 -18.42
C ASN A 157 -3.04 2.98 -19.13
N GLU A 158 -2.87 2.94 -20.45
CA GLU A 158 -2.49 4.12 -21.23
C GLU A 158 -3.52 5.24 -21.16
N SER A 159 -4.80 4.90 -21.23
CA SER A 159 -5.87 5.91 -21.11
C SER A 159 -6.02 6.48 -19.70
N SER A 160 -5.72 5.69 -18.67
CA SER A 160 -5.73 6.13 -17.27
C SER A 160 -4.53 7.02 -16.95
N GLU A 161 -3.36 6.69 -17.48
CA GLU A 161 -2.15 7.50 -17.35
C GLU A 161 -2.29 8.83 -18.10
N ALA A 162 -2.82 8.81 -19.30
CA ALA A 162 -3.13 10.01 -20.09
C ALA A 162 -4.16 10.90 -19.37
N ALA A 163 -5.20 10.31 -18.77
CA ALA A 163 -6.18 11.06 -17.97
C ALA A 163 -5.52 11.72 -16.77
N SER A 164 -4.68 11.00 -16.04
CA SER A 164 -3.97 11.52 -14.87
C SER A 164 -2.98 12.63 -15.25
N ALA A 165 -2.28 12.48 -16.37
CA ALA A 165 -1.36 13.51 -16.88
C ALA A 165 -2.11 14.80 -17.23
N LEU A 166 -3.27 14.69 -17.88
CA LEU A 166 -4.10 15.84 -18.24
C LEU A 166 -4.71 16.52 -17.00
N GLU A 167 -5.04 15.77 -15.96
CA GLU A 167 -5.48 16.35 -14.67
C GLU A 167 -4.38 17.16 -13.99
N VAL A 168 -3.13 16.68 -14.03
CA VAL A 168 -1.97 17.44 -13.53
C VAL A 168 -1.76 18.74 -14.31
N LEU A 169 -2.09 18.75 -15.61
CA LEU A 169 -2.05 19.94 -16.48
C LEU A 169 -3.25 20.87 -16.28
N GLY A 170 -4.20 20.52 -15.39
CA GLY A 170 -5.33 21.38 -15.01
C GLY A 170 -6.64 21.11 -15.75
N TYR A 171 -6.73 20.05 -16.56
CA TYR A 171 -7.98 19.65 -17.20
C TYR A 171 -8.90 18.91 -16.23
N SER A 172 -10.21 19.09 -16.34
CA SER A 172 -11.16 18.38 -15.47
C SER A 172 -11.32 16.92 -15.88
N GLN A 173 -11.39 16.01 -14.91
CA GLN A 173 -11.55 14.56 -15.11
C GLN A 173 -12.73 14.22 -16.04
N LYS A 174 -13.84 14.96 -15.94
CA LYS A 174 -15.03 14.74 -16.77
C LYS A 174 -14.80 15.08 -18.26
N GLN A 175 -14.00 16.10 -18.54
CA GLN A 175 -13.64 16.48 -19.92
C GLN A 175 -12.62 15.50 -20.50
N THR A 176 -11.62 15.16 -19.72
CA THR A 176 -10.53 14.25 -20.09
C THR A 176 -11.06 12.86 -20.45
N SER A 177 -11.87 12.26 -19.57
CA SER A 177 -12.46 10.93 -19.81
C SER A 177 -13.33 10.89 -21.07
N LYS A 178 -14.09 11.95 -21.33
CA LYS A 178 -14.95 12.02 -22.52
C LYS A 178 -14.13 12.14 -23.82
N ILE A 179 -13.03 12.88 -23.80
CA ILE A 179 -12.17 13.06 -24.98
C ILE A 179 -11.37 11.78 -25.24
N LEU A 180 -10.77 11.19 -24.20
CA LEU A 180 -10.02 9.95 -24.34
C LEU A 180 -10.87 8.79 -24.83
N SER A 181 -12.07 8.61 -24.31
CA SER A 181 -13.00 7.57 -24.80
C SER A 181 -13.35 7.76 -26.28
N LYS A 182 -13.51 9.01 -26.74
CA LYS A 182 -13.78 9.31 -28.14
C LYS A 182 -12.57 8.99 -29.03
N ILE A 183 -11.37 9.39 -28.64
CA ILE A 183 -10.12 9.12 -29.39
C ILE A 183 -9.88 7.62 -29.54
N ILE A 184 -10.03 6.84 -28.46
CA ILE A 184 -9.84 5.39 -28.44
C ILE A 184 -10.89 4.70 -29.35
N THR A 185 -12.12 5.17 -29.35
CA THR A 185 -13.18 4.62 -30.20
C THR A 185 -12.94 4.93 -31.68
N GLU A 186 -12.43 6.10 -32.02
CA GLU A 186 -12.15 6.51 -33.39
C GLU A 186 -10.84 5.93 -33.95
N ASN A 187 -9.92 5.52 -33.07
CA ASN A 187 -8.59 4.99 -33.47
C ASN A 187 -8.24 3.72 -32.67
N PRO A 188 -8.86 2.58 -32.96
CA PRO A 188 -8.56 1.32 -32.25
C PRO A 188 -7.12 0.89 -32.56
N GLY A 189 -6.26 0.87 -31.50
CA GLY A 189 -4.85 0.48 -31.59
C GLY A 189 -3.84 1.63 -31.55
N ILE A 190 -4.25 2.84 -31.21
CA ILE A 190 -3.35 3.94 -30.93
C ILE A 190 -2.77 3.77 -29.51
N ASN A 191 -1.45 3.79 -29.40
CA ASN A 191 -0.77 3.95 -28.11
C ASN A 191 -0.84 5.43 -27.72
N VAL A 192 -1.35 5.72 -26.52
CA VAL A 192 -1.52 7.07 -26.01
C VAL A 192 -0.35 7.47 -25.13
#